data_c8a5f3bacf16dc5caf3b4cb1ad0ceea2
#
_entry.id   c8a5f3bacf16dc5caf3b4cb1ad0ceea2
#
_cell.length_a   1.000
_cell.length_b   1.000
_cell.length_c   1.000
_cell.angle_alpha   90.00
_cell.angle_beta   90.00
_cell.angle_gamma   90.00
#
_symmetry.space_group_name_H-M   'P 1'
#
loop_
_entity.id
_entity.type
_entity.pdbx_description
1 polymer ?
#
loop_
_entity_poly.entity_id
_entity_poly.type
_entity_poly.pdbx_seq_one_letter_code
_entity_poly.pdbx_strand_id
1 'polypeptide(L)'
;MKPPGKFYQPLTVGAPTPLREPPLRLERMIHFVPTHIEKIRAKVDELARGVDVVLGNLEDAIPIEAKGDAREGFIAMAKAANLGGAGLWVRVNALNSPWFLDDMTRIVGEVGDRLDVVMLPKVEGAWDIHFIDQFLAQLEARSGVKKPIMVHAILETAQGVNNVIDIASASPRMHGMSLGPADLAASRAMKTTRVGGGHPDYRVLADAAAPGEPRVGAQQDLWHYTIARMVDACAANGIKPFYGPFGDFSDPAACEAQFRNAFLMGCVGAWTLHPSQIAIAKNVFSPDPGEVAFARKILAAMPDGSGAVMIDGKMQDDATWKQARVIDTLARQVAARDPDFGRLYGL
;
A
#
# COMPACT_ATOMS: atom_id res chain seq x y z
N MET A 1 9.82 16.93 18.54
CA MET A 1 8.64 16.03 18.45
C MET A 1 8.95 14.77 19.25
N LYS A 2 8.01 14.23 20.02
CA LYS A 2 8.25 12.93 20.70
C LYS A 2 8.25 11.81 19.67
N PRO A 3 9.16 10.83 19.73
CA PRO A 3 9.13 9.69 18.82
C PRO A 3 7.75 8.99 18.86
N PRO A 4 7.26 8.44 17.74
CA PRO A 4 5.93 7.79 17.67
C PRO A 4 5.70 6.77 18.78
N GLY A 5 6.71 6.02 19.16
CA GLY A 5 6.65 5.03 20.25
C GLY A 5 6.35 5.57 21.65
N LYS A 6 6.16 6.89 21.83
CA LYS A 6 5.78 7.50 23.12
C LYS A 6 4.37 8.11 23.15
N PHE A 7 3.60 7.95 22.08
CA PHE A 7 2.23 8.47 21.96
C PHE A 7 1.19 7.35 22.05
N TYR A 8 1.17 6.61 23.15
CA TYR A 8 0.25 5.47 23.29
C TYR A 8 -1.00 5.76 24.11
N GLN A 9 -1.21 7.01 24.46
CA GLN A 9 -2.45 7.41 25.12
C GLN A 9 -3.45 7.89 24.07
N PRO A 10 -4.73 7.53 24.20
CA PRO A 10 -5.76 8.07 23.32
C PRO A 10 -5.74 9.58 23.37
N LEU A 11 -5.87 10.24 22.21
CA LEU A 11 -5.97 11.70 22.13
C LEU A 11 -7.27 12.22 22.73
N THR A 12 -8.30 11.38 22.78
CA THR A 12 -9.62 11.70 23.30
C THR A 12 -10.05 10.64 24.31
N VAL A 13 -10.65 11.06 25.42
CA VAL A 13 -11.22 10.15 26.43
C VAL A 13 -12.27 9.25 25.77
N GLY A 14 -12.15 7.94 25.97
CA GLY A 14 -13.03 6.93 25.38
C GLY A 14 -12.60 6.43 23.98
N ALA A 15 -11.60 7.04 23.36
CA ALA A 15 -11.02 6.48 22.13
C ALA A 15 -10.14 5.25 22.45
N PRO A 16 -10.03 4.27 21.53
CA PRO A 16 -9.12 3.16 21.70
C PRO A 16 -7.66 3.63 21.68
N THR A 17 -6.80 2.91 22.41
CA THR A 17 -5.36 3.21 22.42
C THR A 17 -4.77 2.90 21.05
N PRO A 18 -3.99 3.82 20.44
CA PRO A 18 -3.31 3.57 19.18
C PRO A 18 -2.41 2.34 19.26
N LEU A 19 -2.30 1.63 18.15
CA LEU A 19 -1.43 0.47 18.04
C LEU A 19 0.04 0.91 18.10
N ARG A 20 0.88 0.08 18.70
CA ARG A 20 2.34 0.33 18.74
C ARG A 20 3.00 0.02 17.41
N GLU A 21 2.49 -0.99 16.73
CA GLU A 21 2.98 -1.47 15.45
C GLU A 21 1.78 -1.74 14.53
N PRO A 22 1.89 -1.46 13.24
CA PRO A 22 0.86 -1.85 12.28
C PRO A 22 0.62 -3.37 12.34
N PRO A 23 -0.63 -3.82 12.22
CA PRO A 23 -0.91 -5.25 12.19
C PRO A 23 -0.12 -5.95 11.06
N LEU A 24 0.49 -7.09 11.40
CA LEU A 24 1.14 -7.96 10.42
C LEU A 24 0.04 -8.67 9.60
N ARG A 25 -0.43 -8.01 8.55
CA ARG A 25 -1.36 -8.56 7.57
C ARG A 25 -0.70 -8.63 6.21
N LEU A 26 -1.04 -9.65 5.46
CA LEU A 26 -0.68 -9.73 4.04
C LEU A 26 -1.52 -8.72 3.26
N GLU A 27 -0.88 -7.86 2.48
CA GLU A 27 -1.52 -6.76 1.76
C GLU A 27 -0.86 -6.55 0.39
N ARG A 28 -0.74 -7.64 -0.40
CA ARG A 28 -0.13 -7.62 -1.74
C ARG A 28 -0.86 -6.72 -2.73
N MET A 29 -2.17 -6.53 -2.52
CA MET A 29 -2.96 -5.60 -3.31
C MET A 29 -4.03 -4.91 -2.47
N ILE A 30 -4.26 -3.65 -2.83
CA ILE A 30 -5.41 -2.86 -2.40
C ILE A 30 -6.35 -2.75 -3.61
N HIS A 31 -7.47 -3.50 -3.58
CA HIS A 31 -8.41 -3.51 -4.72
C HIS A 31 -9.50 -2.47 -4.54
N PHE A 32 -9.61 -1.58 -5.52
CA PHE A 32 -10.54 -0.46 -5.51
C PHE A 32 -11.94 -0.89 -5.97
N VAL A 33 -12.95 -0.57 -5.15
CA VAL A 33 -14.36 -0.84 -5.40
C VAL A 33 -15.12 0.47 -5.52
N PRO A 34 -15.73 0.79 -6.69
CA PRO A 34 -16.60 1.94 -6.86
C PRO A 34 -17.95 1.69 -6.17
N THR A 35 -18.08 2.15 -4.94
CA THR A 35 -19.19 1.77 -4.04
C THR A 35 -20.53 2.39 -4.38
N HIS A 36 -20.62 3.39 -5.27
CA HIS A 36 -21.87 3.91 -5.84
C HIS A 36 -22.54 2.92 -6.81
N ILE A 37 -21.80 1.92 -7.34
CA ILE A 37 -22.31 0.95 -8.31
C ILE A 37 -22.77 -0.33 -7.59
N GLU A 38 -24.08 -0.48 -7.43
CA GLU A 38 -24.68 -1.61 -6.71
C GLU A 38 -24.24 -2.99 -7.24
N LYS A 39 -24.24 -3.15 -8.56
CA LYS A 39 -23.82 -4.40 -9.23
C LYS A 39 -22.40 -4.83 -8.85
N ILE A 40 -21.50 -3.88 -8.58
CA ILE A 40 -20.12 -4.17 -8.16
C ILE A 40 -20.09 -4.50 -6.66
N ARG A 41 -20.81 -3.74 -5.82
CA ARG A 41 -20.93 -4.04 -4.39
C ARG A 41 -21.47 -5.44 -4.12
N ALA A 42 -22.45 -5.90 -4.90
CA ALA A 42 -23.06 -7.22 -4.76
C ALA A 42 -22.06 -8.38 -4.95
N LYS A 43 -20.91 -8.15 -5.57
CA LYS A 43 -19.86 -9.15 -5.81
C LYS A 43 -18.70 -9.08 -4.80
N VAL A 44 -18.81 -8.23 -3.78
CA VAL A 44 -17.67 -7.98 -2.86
C VAL A 44 -17.26 -9.24 -2.08
N ASP A 45 -18.20 -10.12 -1.73
CA ASP A 45 -17.90 -11.38 -1.03
C ASP A 45 -17.06 -12.35 -1.89
N GLU A 46 -17.34 -12.39 -3.19
CA GLU A 46 -16.55 -13.15 -4.15
C GLU A 46 -15.16 -12.54 -4.33
N LEU A 47 -15.13 -11.22 -4.52
CA LEU A 47 -13.90 -10.45 -4.67
C LEU A 47 -12.96 -10.61 -3.46
N ALA A 48 -13.52 -10.53 -2.24
CA ALA A 48 -12.76 -10.60 -0.98
C ALA A 48 -12.00 -11.93 -0.78
N ARG A 49 -12.45 -13.02 -1.42
CA ARG A 49 -11.71 -14.31 -1.42
C ARG A 49 -10.44 -14.24 -2.24
N GLY A 50 -10.41 -13.35 -3.24
CA GLY A 50 -9.31 -13.21 -4.19
C GLY A 50 -8.31 -12.10 -3.88
N VAL A 51 -8.64 -11.18 -2.96
CA VAL A 51 -7.81 -10.00 -2.66
C VAL A 51 -7.40 -9.95 -1.19
N ASP A 52 -6.33 -9.24 -0.89
CA ASP A 52 -5.88 -9.06 0.49
C ASP A 52 -6.55 -7.85 1.16
N VAL A 53 -6.90 -6.81 0.38
CA VAL A 53 -7.62 -5.62 0.86
C VAL A 53 -8.73 -5.23 -0.11
N VAL A 54 -9.94 -5.03 0.43
CA VAL A 54 -11.07 -4.39 -0.27
C VAL A 54 -11.12 -2.94 0.14
N LEU A 55 -10.99 -2.03 -0.81
CA LEU A 55 -11.05 -0.59 -0.57
C LEU A 55 -12.28 0.01 -1.26
N GLY A 56 -13.18 0.60 -0.47
CA GLY A 56 -14.24 1.44 -0.99
C GLY A 56 -13.71 2.80 -1.41
N ASN A 57 -14.01 3.22 -2.63
CA ASN A 57 -13.54 4.49 -3.15
C ASN A 57 -14.66 5.55 -3.14
N LEU A 58 -14.39 6.71 -2.51
CA LEU A 58 -15.30 7.86 -2.47
C LEU A 58 -14.72 9.09 -3.19
N GLU A 59 -13.45 9.03 -3.58
CA GLU A 59 -12.69 10.17 -4.08
C GLU A 59 -12.65 10.19 -5.62
N ASP A 60 -11.50 10.34 -6.24
CA ASP A 60 -11.36 10.42 -7.69
C ASP A 60 -11.98 9.22 -8.41
N ALA A 61 -12.44 9.45 -9.63
CA ALA A 61 -13.27 8.55 -10.44
C ALA A 61 -14.73 8.37 -9.95
N ILE A 62 -15.15 9.04 -8.88
CA ILE A 62 -16.56 9.10 -8.47
C ILE A 62 -17.12 10.47 -8.90
N PRO A 63 -18.16 10.51 -9.74
CA PRO A 63 -18.81 11.76 -10.12
C PRO A 63 -19.29 12.56 -8.91
N ILE A 64 -19.30 13.89 -9.04
CA ILE A 64 -19.67 14.80 -7.93
C ILE A 64 -21.06 14.47 -7.39
N GLU A 65 -22.01 14.23 -8.25
CA GLU A 65 -23.41 13.87 -7.92
C GLU A 65 -23.54 12.50 -7.25
N ALA A 66 -22.56 11.63 -7.43
CA ALA A 66 -22.56 10.29 -6.85
C ALA A 66 -21.74 10.16 -5.54
N LYS A 67 -21.17 11.24 -5.03
CA LYS A 67 -20.36 11.21 -3.79
C LYS A 67 -21.15 10.72 -2.59
N GLY A 68 -22.40 11.17 -2.44
CA GLY A 68 -23.31 10.70 -1.40
C GLY A 68 -23.63 9.21 -1.54
N ASP A 69 -23.99 8.78 -2.74
CA ASP A 69 -24.31 7.37 -3.05
C ASP A 69 -23.10 6.45 -2.82
N ALA A 70 -21.89 6.93 -3.12
CA ALA A 70 -20.66 6.18 -2.87
C ALA A 70 -20.43 5.96 -1.37
N ARG A 71 -20.68 6.96 -0.55
CA ARG A 71 -20.60 6.87 0.93
C ARG A 71 -21.60 5.88 1.48
N GLU A 72 -22.90 6.05 1.15
CA GLU A 72 -23.95 5.14 1.61
C GLU A 72 -23.75 3.72 1.09
N GLY A 73 -23.32 3.60 -0.17
CA GLY A 73 -22.95 2.32 -0.77
C GLY A 73 -21.79 1.63 -0.05
N PHE A 74 -20.77 2.38 0.37
CA PHE A 74 -19.69 1.84 1.20
C PHE A 74 -20.21 1.34 2.56
N ILE A 75 -21.02 2.13 3.24
CA ILE A 75 -21.59 1.75 4.54
C ILE A 75 -22.45 0.47 4.39
N ALA A 76 -23.30 0.40 3.38
CA ALA A 76 -24.12 -0.79 3.11
C ALA A 76 -23.23 -2.02 2.82
N MET A 77 -22.22 -1.87 1.96
CA MET A 77 -21.25 -2.92 1.67
C MET A 77 -20.51 -3.37 2.93
N ALA A 78 -20.00 -2.42 3.71
CA ALA A 78 -19.25 -2.72 4.93
C ALA A 78 -20.10 -3.47 5.97
N LYS A 79 -21.40 -3.18 6.09
CA LYS A 79 -22.31 -3.88 6.99
C LYS A 79 -22.60 -5.32 6.55
N ALA A 80 -22.76 -5.54 5.25
CA ALA A 80 -23.22 -6.82 4.70
C ALA A 80 -22.09 -7.79 4.35
N ALA A 81 -20.92 -7.29 3.92
CA ALA A 81 -19.88 -8.09 3.32
C ALA A 81 -19.24 -9.12 4.27
N ASN A 82 -19.05 -10.33 3.74
CA ASN A 82 -18.19 -11.35 4.31
C ASN A 82 -16.80 -11.26 3.67
N LEU A 83 -15.88 -10.61 4.35
CA LEU A 83 -14.55 -10.32 3.82
C LEU A 83 -13.56 -11.50 3.91
N GLY A 84 -13.91 -12.59 4.63
CA GLY A 84 -13.12 -13.82 4.67
C GLY A 84 -11.64 -13.62 5.07
N GLY A 85 -11.33 -12.56 5.84
CA GLY A 85 -9.97 -12.20 6.26
C GLY A 85 -9.28 -11.14 5.39
N ALA A 86 -9.90 -10.63 4.32
CA ALA A 86 -9.43 -9.42 3.63
C ALA A 86 -9.62 -8.19 4.53
N GLY A 87 -8.70 -7.22 4.44
CA GLY A 87 -8.84 -5.93 5.11
C GLY A 87 -9.95 -5.09 4.50
N LEU A 88 -10.64 -4.29 5.31
CA LEU A 88 -11.63 -3.32 4.85
C LEU A 88 -11.07 -1.91 4.98
N TRP A 89 -10.86 -1.26 3.85
CA TRP A 89 -10.36 0.12 3.79
C TRP A 89 -11.35 1.03 3.08
N VAL A 90 -11.20 2.33 3.29
CA VAL A 90 -11.94 3.35 2.56
C VAL A 90 -11.01 4.48 2.14
N ARG A 91 -11.04 4.88 0.86
CA ARG A 91 -10.46 6.14 0.42
C ARG A 91 -11.54 7.21 0.47
N VAL A 92 -11.40 8.11 1.45
CA VAL A 92 -12.30 9.25 1.65
C VAL A 92 -11.96 10.39 0.70
N ASN A 93 -12.86 11.37 0.58
CA ASN A 93 -12.55 12.58 -0.15
C ASN A 93 -11.44 13.38 0.55
N ALA A 94 -10.73 14.25 -0.19
CA ALA A 94 -9.62 15.04 0.34
C ALA A 94 -10.07 15.99 1.46
N LEU A 95 -9.14 16.34 2.37
CA LEU A 95 -9.40 17.21 3.53
C LEU A 95 -10.00 18.57 3.17
N ASN A 96 -9.67 19.09 2.01
CA ASN A 96 -10.16 20.38 1.48
C ASN A 96 -11.47 20.24 0.68
N SER A 97 -12.10 19.07 0.68
CA SER A 97 -13.36 18.82 -0.02
C SER A 97 -14.58 19.07 0.89
N PRO A 98 -15.74 19.43 0.34
CA PRO A 98 -16.95 19.59 1.13
C PRO A 98 -17.56 18.26 1.64
N TRP A 99 -17.08 17.12 1.14
CA TRP A 99 -17.62 15.79 1.50
C TRP A 99 -16.88 15.10 2.65
N PHE A 100 -15.63 15.50 2.93
CA PHE A 100 -14.76 14.82 3.89
C PHE A 100 -15.40 14.69 5.28
N LEU A 101 -16.00 15.77 5.81
CA LEU A 101 -16.61 15.76 7.13
C LEU A 101 -17.72 14.70 7.24
N ASP A 102 -18.59 14.64 6.25
CA ASP A 102 -19.69 13.69 6.19
C ASP A 102 -19.18 12.26 5.99
N ASP A 103 -18.16 12.09 5.13
CA ASP A 103 -17.54 10.77 4.90
C ASP A 103 -17.06 10.20 6.24
N MET A 104 -16.26 10.94 6.97
CA MET A 104 -15.69 10.47 8.22
C MET A 104 -16.75 10.24 9.30
N THR A 105 -17.65 11.21 9.46
CA THR A 105 -18.67 11.15 10.51
C THR A 105 -19.62 9.96 10.31
N ARG A 106 -20.08 9.75 9.08
CA ARG A 106 -21.01 8.68 8.75
C ARG A 106 -20.35 7.31 8.77
N ILE A 107 -19.17 7.18 8.14
CA ILE A 107 -18.48 5.87 8.02
C ILE A 107 -18.03 5.38 9.39
N VAL A 108 -17.36 6.23 10.17
CA VAL A 108 -16.90 5.82 11.50
C VAL A 108 -18.08 5.55 12.45
N GLY A 109 -19.15 6.36 12.36
CA GLY A 109 -20.36 6.17 13.15
C GLY A 109 -21.12 4.88 12.88
N GLU A 110 -21.11 4.43 11.64
CA GLU A 110 -21.95 3.30 11.18
C GLU A 110 -21.19 1.97 11.08
N VAL A 111 -19.89 2.01 10.76
CA VAL A 111 -19.09 0.82 10.45
C VAL A 111 -17.66 0.87 10.99
N GLY A 112 -17.34 1.79 11.92
CA GLY A 112 -15.98 1.99 12.44
C GLY A 112 -15.34 0.74 13.03
N ASP A 113 -16.08 -0.13 13.70
CA ASP A 113 -15.55 -1.38 14.25
C ASP A 113 -15.12 -2.40 13.17
N ARG A 114 -15.61 -2.25 11.95
CA ARG A 114 -15.24 -3.10 10.80
C ARG A 114 -14.11 -2.51 9.95
N LEU A 115 -13.91 -1.18 10.04
CA LEU A 115 -12.95 -0.45 9.24
C LEU A 115 -11.52 -0.65 9.80
N ASP A 116 -10.60 -1.05 8.96
CA ASP A 116 -9.20 -1.20 9.36
C ASP A 116 -8.39 0.07 9.09
N VAL A 117 -8.57 0.70 7.93
CA VAL A 117 -7.75 1.82 7.46
C VAL A 117 -8.59 2.86 6.73
N VAL A 118 -8.35 4.13 7.04
CA VAL A 118 -8.76 5.27 6.22
C VAL A 118 -7.59 5.66 5.31
N MET A 119 -7.78 5.60 4.01
CA MET A 119 -6.83 6.08 3.02
C MET A 119 -7.13 7.56 2.73
N LEU A 120 -6.18 8.43 3.06
CA LEU A 120 -6.28 9.88 2.94
C LEU A 120 -5.57 10.36 1.68
N PRO A 121 -6.29 10.92 0.68
CA PRO A 121 -5.70 11.45 -0.53
C PRO A 121 -5.06 12.83 -0.29
N LYS A 122 -4.15 13.21 -1.18
CA LYS A 122 -3.56 14.55 -1.30
C LYS A 122 -2.94 15.07 0.00
N VAL A 123 -2.28 14.17 0.75
CA VAL A 123 -1.56 14.52 1.98
C VAL A 123 -0.32 15.35 1.63
N GLU A 124 -0.19 16.52 2.24
CA GLU A 124 0.89 17.47 1.96
C GLU A 124 1.88 17.63 3.11
N GLY A 125 1.50 17.23 4.34
CA GLY A 125 2.40 17.34 5.48
C GLY A 125 1.90 16.65 6.75
N ALA A 126 2.73 16.71 7.79
CA ALA A 126 2.39 16.16 9.10
C ALA A 126 1.12 16.76 9.70
N TRP A 127 0.78 18.00 9.35
CA TRP A 127 -0.43 18.68 9.83
C TRP A 127 -1.72 17.99 9.37
N ASP A 128 -1.76 17.41 8.18
CA ASP A 128 -2.91 16.65 7.68
C ASP A 128 -3.10 15.38 8.51
N ILE A 129 -2.00 14.71 8.84
CA ILE A 129 -2.02 13.50 9.68
C ILE A 129 -2.40 13.83 11.12
N HIS A 130 -1.89 14.94 11.67
CA HIS A 130 -2.29 15.38 13.02
C HIS A 130 -3.77 15.71 13.10
N PHE A 131 -4.31 16.36 12.06
CA PHE A 131 -5.75 16.66 12.01
C PHE A 131 -6.59 15.39 11.99
N ILE A 132 -6.30 14.46 11.06
CA ILE A 132 -7.08 13.23 10.93
C ILE A 132 -6.95 12.33 12.16
N ASP A 133 -5.78 12.29 12.82
CA ASP A 133 -5.57 11.51 14.03
C ASP A 133 -6.48 12.00 15.18
N GLN A 134 -6.52 13.30 15.43
CA GLN A 134 -7.40 13.87 16.45
C GLN A 134 -8.88 13.72 16.07
N PHE A 135 -9.23 13.89 14.82
CA PHE A 135 -10.61 13.75 14.36
C PHE A 135 -11.10 12.30 14.47
N LEU A 136 -10.28 11.33 14.09
CA LEU A 136 -10.56 9.90 14.30
C LEU A 136 -10.75 9.58 15.77
N ALA A 137 -9.87 10.06 16.66
CA ALA A 137 -9.99 9.81 18.09
C ALA A 137 -11.34 10.29 18.66
N GLN A 138 -11.83 11.47 18.22
CA GLN A 138 -13.14 11.98 18.63
C GLN A 138 -14.29 11.13 18.08
N LEU A 139 -14.22 10.74 16.81
CA LEU A 139 -15.25 9.92 16.17
C LEU A 139 -15.30 8.52 16.77
N GLU A 140 -14.16 7.90 17.02
CA GLU A 140 -14.06 6.59 17.67
C GLU A 140 -14.66 6.61 19.07
N ALA A 141 -14.31 7.63 19.88
CA ALA A 141 -14.86 7.80 21.22
C ALA A 141 -16.38 7.99 21.18
N ARG A 142 -16.87 8.87 20.29
CA ARG A 142 -18.30 9.16 20.13
C ARG A 142 -19.09 7.93 19.69
N SER A 143 -18.52 7.11 18.84
CA SER A 143 -19.18 5.95 18.21
C SER A 143 -18.92 4.65 18.98
N GLY A 144 -18.07 4.66 20.00
CA GLY A 144 -17.74 3.49 20.81
C GLY A 144 -16.90 2.44 20.07
N VAL A 145 -16.13 2.85 19.08
CA VAL A 145 -15.24 1.97 18.29
C VAL A 145 -14.19 1.34 19.20
N LYS A 146 -13.99 0.02 19.09
CA LYS A 146 -13.16 -0.76 20.02
C LYS A 146 -11.70 -0.89 19.63
N LYS A 147 -11.39 -0.77 18.32
CA LYS A 147 -10.01 -0.83 17.77
C LYS A 147 -9.67 0.49 17.09
N PRO A 148 -8.42 0.96 17.18
CA PRO A 148 -8.03 2.18 16.48
C PRO A 148 -8.07 1.95 14.96
N ILE A 149 -8.69 2.90 14.25
CA ILE A 149 -8.65 2.94 12.79
C ILE A 149 -7.31 3.53 12.38
N MET A 150 -6.60 2.85 11.48
CA MET A 150 -5.30 3.29 10.98
C MET A 150 -5.45 4.29 9.83
N VAL A 151 -4.40 5.06 9.57
CA VAL A 151 -4.33 6.06 8.50
C VAL A 151 -3.31 5.66 7.46
N HIS A 152 -3.68 5.70 6.19
CA HIS A 152 -2.82 5.46 5.05
C HIS A 152 -2.77 6.71 4.18
N ALA A 153 -1.60 7.31 4.00
CA ALA A 153 -1.45 8.54 3.23
C ALA A 153 -1.16 8.25 1.75
N ILE A 154 -1.73 9.05 0.84
CA ILE A 154 -1.37 9.02 -0.58
C ILE A 154 -0.40 10.18 -0.87
N LEU A 155 0.79 9.84 -1.37
CA LEU A 155 1.79 10.77 -1.84
C LEU A 155 1.53 11.10 -3.32
N GLU A 156 0.76 12.12 -3.56
CA GLU A 156 0.28 12.50 -4.90
C GLU A 156 0.35 14.00 -5.19
N THR A 157 1.07 14.74 -4.32
CA THR A 157 1.45 16.12 -4.56
C THR A 157 2.97 16.28 -4.42
N ALA A 158 3.55 17.25 -5.12
CA ALA A 158 4.97 17.58 -5.00
C ALA A 158 5.33 17.96 -3.55
N GLN A 159 4.43 18.66 -2.86
CA GLN A 159 4.59 19.05 -1.46
C GLN A 159 4.59 17.81 -0.54
N GLY A 160 3.66 16.87 -0.74
CA GLY A 160 3.60 15.64 0.05
C GLY A 160 4.86 14.80 -0.10
N VAL A 161 5.39 14.65 -1.33
CA VAL A 161 6.65 13.95 -1.56
C VAL A 161 7.83 14.67 -0.90
N ASN A 162 7.83 16.00 -0.89
CA ASN A 162 8.89 16.76 -0.21
C ASN A 162 8.86 16.53 1.32
N ASN A 163 7.68 16.40 1.91
CA ASN A 163 7.45 16.23 3.34
C ASN A 163 7.29 14.75 3.77
N VAL A 164 7.65 13.80 2.94
CA VAL A 164 7.40 12.36 3.17
C VAL A 164 7.89 11.84 4.52
N ILE A 165 9.04 12.31 5.00
CA ILE A 165 9.64 11.90 6.27
C ILE A 165 8.78 12.37 7.45
N ASP A 166 8.32 13.61 7.42
CA ASP A 166 7.46 14.17 8.47
C ASP A 166 6.09 13.52 8.49
N ILE A 167 5.53 13.22 7.30
CA ILE A 167 4.27 12.47 7.15
C ILE A 167 4.41 11.07 7.78
N ALA A 168 5.48 10.34 7.46
CA ALA A 168 5.70 8.98 7.95
C ALA A 168 5.74 8.88 9.48
N SER A 169 6.25 9.91 10.15
CA SER A 169 6.44 9.96 11.61
C SER A 169 5.34 10.68 12.36
N ALA A 170 4.31 11.21 11.68
CA ALA A 170 3.38 12.17 12.25
C ALA A 170 2.41 11.60 13.30
N SER A 171 2.08 10.31 13.24
CA SER A 171 1.13 9.68 14.16
C SER A 171 1.41 8.19 14.33
N PRO A 172 1.15 7.63 15.53
CA PRO A 172 1.17 6.19 15.75
C PRO A 172 0.06 5.43 14.98
N ARG A 173 -0.92 6.15 14.39
CA ARG A 173 -1.96 5.57 13.52
C ARG A 173 -1.47 5.32 12.09
N MET A 174 -0.28 5.79 11.72
CA MET A 174 0.22 5.59 10.37
C MET A 174 0.36 4.10 10.06
N HIS A 175 -0.44 3.63 9.11
CA HIS A 175 -0.37 2.29 8.55
C HIS A 175 0.71 2.20 7.47
N GLY A 176 0.75 3.19 6.59
CA GLY A 176 1.64 3.22 5.45
C GLY A 176 1.38 4.38 4.50
N MET A 177 2.05 4.31 3.36
CA MET A 177 1.90 5.29 2.29
C MET A 177 1.83 4.63 0.92
N SER A 178 1.09 5.23 0.00
CA SER A 178 1.04 4.84 -1.41
C SER A 178 1.49 5.97 -2.32
N LEU A 179 2.10 5.62 -3.44
CA LEU A 179 2.33 6.54 -4.55
C LEU A 179 1.01 6.79 -5.32
N GLY A 180 0.61 8.05 -5.52
CA GLY A 180 -0.47 8.47 -6.43
C GLY A 180 0.09 9.09 -7.71
N PRO A 181 0.44 8.32 -8.74
CA PRO A 181 1.26 8.81 -9.86
C PRO A 181 0.52 9.80 -10.77
N ALA A 182 -0.80 9.70 -10.91
CA ALA A 182 -1.56 10.59 -11.80
C ALA A 182 -1.57 12.04 -11.28
N ASP A 183 -2.05 12.23 -10.04
CA ASP A 183 -2.08 13.55 -9.40
C ASP A 183 -0.66 14.10 -9.17
N LEU A 184 0.30 13.24 -8.83
CA LEU A 184 1.69 13.65 -8.67
C LEU A 184 2.30 14.14 -9.98
N ALA A 185 1.98 13.50 -11.11
CA ALA A 185 2.42 13.96 -12.42
C ALA A 185 1.84 15.35 -12.73
N ALA A 186 0.56 15.57 -12.44
CA ALA A 186 -0.10 16.87 -12.59
C ALA A 186 0.53 17.92 -11.66
N SER A 187 0.71 17.59 -10.38
CA SER A 187 1.32 18.48 -9.38
C SER A 187 2.76 18.91 -9.75
N ARG A 188 3.51 18.02 -10.42
CA ARG A 188 4.86 18.27 -10.91
C ARG A 188 4.92 18.89 -12.30
N ALA A 189 3.77 19.15 -12.92
CA ALA A 189 3.68 19.57 -14.32
C ALA A 189 4.46 18.65 -15.29
N MET A 190 4.45 17.35 -15.04
CA MET A 190 5.09 16.35 -15.91
C MET A 190 4.41 16.32 -17.28
N LYS A 191 5.19 15.95 -18.31
CA LYS A 191 4.73 15.98 -19.71
C LYS A 191 4.27 14.58 -20.15
N THR A 192 3.43 13.93 -19.34
CA THR A 192 2.87 12.61 -19.61
C THR A 192 1.44 12.54 -19.08
N THR A 193 0.60 11.76 -19.75
CA THR A 193 -0.76 11.42 -19.30
C THR A 193 -0.85 9.98 -18.83
N ARG A 194 0.28 9.26 -18.74
CA ARG A 194 0.30 7.87 -18.29
C ARG A 194 0.09 7.79 -16.78
N VAL A 195 -0.78 6.88 -16.36
CA VAL A 195 -1.06 6.62 -14.95
C VAL A 195 -0.22 5.44 -14.46
N GLY A 196 0.92 5.75 -13.88
CA GLY A 196 1.90 4.75 -13.45
C GLY A 196 2.72 4.18 -14.60
N GLY A 197 3.66 3.32 -14.26
CA GLY A 197 4.56 2.70 -15.22
C GLY A 197 5.64 3.61 -15.81
N GLY A 198 6.49 3.04 -16.64
CA GLY A 198 7.53 3.76 -17.35
C GLY A 198 6.99 4.52 -18.57
N HIS A 199 7.78 5.43 -19.10
CA HIS A 199 7.50 6.15 -20.34
C HIS A 199 8.48 5.70 -21.44
N PRO A 200 8.01 5.37 -22.67
CA PRO A 200 8.89 4.85 -23.72
C PRO A 200 10.01 5.81 -24.11
N ASP A 201 9.81 7.12 -23.98
CA ASP A 201 10.81 8.15 -24.29
C ASP A 201 11.75 8.47 -23.13
N TYR A 202 11.47 7.97 -21.91
CA TYR A 202 12.35 8.19 -20.76
C TYR A 202 13.37 7.07 -20.67
N ARG A 203 14.51 7.26 -21.36
CA ARG A 203 15.52 6.23 -21.57
C ARG A 203 16.94 6.70 -21.27
N VAL A 204 17.79 5.78 -20.85
CA VAL A 204 19.25 5.92 -20.96
C VAL A 204 19.68 5.26 -22.27
N LEU A 205 20.39 6.01 -23.10
CA LEU A 205 20.94 5.51 -24.35
C LEU A 205 22.35 4.95 -24.10
N ALA A 206 22.56 3.71 -24.49
CA ALA A 206 23.90 3.15 -24.58
C ALA A 206 24.67 3.81 -25.74
N ASP A 207 25.99 3.72 -25.72
CA ASP A 207 26.80 4.12 -26.87
C ASP A 207 26.47 3.22 -28.08
N ALA A 208 26.55 3.80 -29.26
CA ALA A 208 26.40 3.03 -30.50
C ALA A 208 27.53 1.98 -30.60
N ALA A 209 27.17 0.78 -31.06
CA ALA A 209 28.14 -0.31 -31.22
C ALA A 209 29.22 0.04 -32.27
N ALA A 210 28.87 0.86 -33.26
CA ALA A 210 29.81 1.40 -34.27
C ALA A 210 29.34 2.80 -34.71
N PRO A 211 30.21 3.64 -35.28
CA PRO A 211 29.84 4.91 -35.86
C PRO A 211 28.72 4.79 -36.90
N GLY A 212 27.61 5.52 -36.68
CA GLY A 212 26.44 5.49 -37.59
C GLY A 212 25.38 4.44 -37.23
N GLU A 213 25.64 3.57 -36.29
CA GLU A 213 24.64 2.61 -35.78
C GLU A 213 23.64 3.29 -34.79
N PRO A 214 22.38 2.82 -34.78
CA PRO A 214 21.41 3.34 -33.81
C PRO A 214 21.78 2.97 -32.37
N ARG A 215 21.64 3.92 -31.46
CA ARG A 215 21.83 3.67 -30.00
C ARG A 215 20.66 2.87 -29.46
N VAL A 216 20.96 1.84 -28.68
CA VAL A 216 19.95 1.09 -27.93
C VAL A 216 19.68 1.80 -26.61
N GLY A 217 18.40 2.02 -26.28
CA GLY A 217 17.98 2.66 -25.04
C GLY A 217 17.37 1.67 -24.05
N ALA A 218 17.79 1.75 -22.79
CA ALA A 218 17.11 1.11 -21.69
C ALA A 218 16.08 2.09 -21.08
N GLN A 219 14.85 1.63 -20.89
CA GLN A 219 13.80 2.44 -20.26
C GLN A 219 14.13 2.65 -18.78
N GLN A 220 13.92 3.87 -18.29
CA GLN A 220 14.04 4.20 -16.88
C GLN A 220 12.66 4.25 -16.22
N ASP A 221 12.64 4.09 -14.89
CA ASP A 221 11.45 4.25 -14.09
C ASP A 221 11.28 5.72 -13.69
N LEU A 222 10.20 6.34 -14.15
CA LEU A 222 9.84 7.73 -13.81
C LEU A 222 9.63 7.94 -12.30
N TRP A 223 9.27 6.88 -11.60
CA TRP A 223 8.83 6.95 -10.21
C TRP A 223 9.89 6.48 -9.21
N HIS A 224 11.02 5.97 -9.71
CA HIS A 224 12.09 5.37 -8.90
C HIS A 224 12.48 6.25 -7.69
N TYR A 225 12.81 7.53 -7.94
CA TYR A 225 13.19 8.44 -6.86
C TYR A 225 12.10 8.61 -5.80
N THR A 226 10.84 8.76 -6.22
CA THR A 226 9.73 8.93 -5.29
C THR A 226 9.46 7.67 -4.49
N ILE A 227 9.53 6.50 -5.14
CA ILE A 227 9.37 5.19 -4.49
C ILE A 227 10.50 4.99 -3.47
N ALA A 228 11.76 5.22 -3.83
CA ALA A 228 12.90 5.08 -2.94
C ALA A 228 12.73 5.94 -1.67
N ARG A 229 12.41 7.22 -1.83
CA ARG A 229 12.16 8.11 -0.68
C ARG A 229 11.00 7.65 0.21
N MET A 230 9.92 7.18 -0.40
CA MET A 230 8.76 6.66 0.34
C MET A 230 9.11 5.39 1.10
N VAL A 231 9.85 4.46 0.47
CA VAL A 231 10.30 3.22 1.10
C VAL A 231 11.22 3.51 2.28
N ASP A 232 12.20 4.39 2.13
CA ASP A 232 13.10 4.79 3.21
C ASP A 232 12.34 5.41 4.39
N ALA A 233 11.42 6.34 4.12
CA ALA A 233 10.61 6.96 5.15
C ALA A 233 9.70 5.95 5.87
N CYS A 234 9.08 5.03 5.13
CA CYS A 234 8.25 3.98 5.70
C CYS A 234 9.08 3.01 6.56
N ALA A 235 10.20 2.52 6.03
CA ALA A 235 11.06 1.57 6.74
C ALA A 235 11.63 2.16 8.04
N ALA A 236 12.05 3.43 8.01
CA ALA A 236 12.57 4.13 9.19
C ALA A 236 11.51 4.30 10.30
N ASN A 237 10.23 4.26 9.97
CA ASN A 237 9.11 4.43 10.90
C ASN A 237 8.30 3.15 11.14
N GLY A 238 8.69 2.01 10.56
CA GLY A 238 8.01 0.72 10.73
C GLY A 238 6.61 0.69 10.11
N ILE A 239 6.35 1.49 9.08
CA ILE A 239 5.09 1.54 8.33
C ILE A 239 5.27 0.99 6.90
N LYS A 240 4.19 0.75 6.18
CA LYS A 240 4.20 -0.01 4.93
C LYS A 240 4.19 0.88 3.68
N PRO A 241 5.15 0.72 2.74
CA PRO A 241 5.12 1.40 1.44
C PRO A 241 4.34 0.57 0.40
N PHE A 242 3.52 1.24 -0.43
CA PHE A 242 2.79 0.63 -1.53
C PHE A 242 3.03 1.37 -2.83
N TYR A 243 3.11 0.62 -3.91
CA TYR A 243 2.99 1.22 -5.23
C TYR A 243 1.54 1.63 -5.49
N GLY A 244 1.34 2.67 -6.29
CA GLY A 244 0.02 3.13 -6.70
C GLY A 244 -0.58 2.31 -7.86
N PRO A 245 -1.48 2.91 -8.63
CA PRO A 245 -2.14 2.26 -9.74
C PRO A 245 -1.23 2.12 -10.97
N PHE A 246 -1.51 1.10 -11.79
CA PHE A 246 -1.09 1.01 -13.17
C PHE A 246 -2.34 1.12 -14.06
N GLY A 247 -2.42 2.18 -14.86
CA GLY A 247 -3.66 2.55 -15.56
C GLY A 247 -3.90 1.86 -16.90
N ASP A 248 -2.88 1.28 -17.54
CA ASP A 248 -3.04 0.60 -18.83
C ASP A 248 -3.36 -0.89 -18.63
N PHE A 249 -4.64 -1.21 -18.61
CA PHE A 249 -5.10 -2.61 -18.44
C PHE A 249 -4.84 -3.49 -19.66
N SER A 250 -4.46 -2.92 -20.79
CA SER A 250 -4.14 -3.67 -22.03
C SER A 250 -2.69 -4.15 -22.05
N ASP A 251 -1.84 -3.67 -21.13
CA ASP A 251 -0.42 -4.07 -21.05
C ASP A 251 -0.09 -4.75 -19.71
N PRO A 252 -0.45 -6.04 -19.55
CA PRO A 252 -0.17 -6.79 -18.33
C PRO A 252 1.34 -6.98 -18.08
N ALA A 253 2.16 -7.02 -19.13
CA ALA A 253 3.60 -7.19 -18.98
C ALA A 253 4.26 -5.94 -18.39
N ALA A 254 3.86 -4.74 -18.82
CA ALA A 254 4.34 -3.51 -18.22
C ALA A 254 3.81 -3.33 -16.78
N CYS A 255 2.57 -3.76 -16.49
CA CYS A 255 2.03 -3.79 -15.14
C CYS A 255 2.88 -4.67 -14.22
N GLU A 256 3.19 -5.90 -14.65
CA GLU A 256 4.04 -6.83 -13.90
C GLU A 256 5.44 -6.25 -13.68
N ALA A 257 6.07 -5.72 -14.71
CA ALA A 257 7.40 -5.13 -14.61
C ALA A 257 7.43 -3.97 -13.61
N GLN A 258 6.43 -3.08 -13.64
CA GLN A 258 6.35 -1.96 -12.73
C GLN A 258 6.11 -2.39 -11.28
N PHE A 259 5.22 -3.36 -11.04
CA PHE A 259 4.98 -3.92 -9.72
C PHE A 259 6.23 -4.63 -9.19
N ARG A 260 6.96 -5.35 -10.06
CA ARG A 260 8.21 -6.02 -9.68
C ARG A 260 9.30 -5.03 -9.30
N ASN A 261 9.45 -3.93 -10.03
CA ASN A 261 10.37 -2.87 -9.65
C ASN A 261 10.04 -2.32 -8.24
N ALA A 262 8.78 -2.05 -7.97
CA ALA A 262 8.34 -1.58 -6.66
C ALA A 262 8.57 -2.62 -5.55
N PHE A 263 8.28 -3.90 -5.79
CA PHE A 263 8.53 -4.99 -4.85
C PHE A 263 10.01 -5.10 -4.48
N LEU A 264 10.89 -5.10 -5.49
CA LEU A 264 12.34 -5.19 -5.28
C LEU A 264 12.90 -3.98 -4.51
N MET A 265 12.27 -2.81 -4.65
CA MET A 265 12.61 -1.61 -3.87
C MET A 265 12.08 -1.64 -2.43
N GLY A 266 11.20 -2.58 -2.06
CA GLY A 266 10.68 -2.74 -0.70
C GLY A 266 9.20 -2.44 -0.53
N CYS A 267 8.44 -2.14 -1.60
CA CYS A 267 6.98 -2.02 -1.51
C CYS A 267 6.36 -3.38 -1.16
N VAL A 268 5.34 -3.35 -0.29
CA VAL A 268 4.66 -4.58 0.17
C VAL A 268 3.47 -4.97 -0.70
N GLY A 269 2.98 -4.06 -1.54
CA GLY A 269 1.83 -4.27 -2.41
C GLY A 269 1.63 -3.09 -3.37
N ALA A 270 0.55 -3.17 -4.16
CA ALA A 270 0.15 -2.16 -5.13
C ALA A 270 -1.38 -1.98 -5.17
N TRP A 271 -1.85 -0.90 -5.81
CA TRP A 271 -3.27 -0.75 -6.11
C TRP A 271 -3.65 -1.61 -7.32
N THR A 272 -4.81 -2.25 -7.23
CA THR A 272 -5.42 -2.94 -8.36
C THR A 272 -6.77 -2.28 -8.65
N LEU A 273 -6.92 -1.77 -9.87
CA LEU A 273 -8.11 -1.05 -10.33
C LEU A 273 -9.03 -1.95 -11.18
N HIS A 274 -8.48 -3.05 -11.71
CA HIS A 274 -9.19 -3.99 -12.54
C HIS A 274 -8.90 -5.44 -12.08
N PRO A 275 -9.86 -6.38 -12.18
CA PRO A 275 -9.66 -7.77 -11.75
C PRO A 275 -8.45 -8.48 -12.39
N SER A 276 -8.11 -8.14 -13.65
CA SER A 276 -6.94 -8.70 -14.33
C SER A 276 -5.60 -8.43 -13.64
N GLN A 277 -5.53 -7.38 -12.82
CA GLN A 277 -4.32 -7.00 -12.08
C GLN A 277 -4.15 -7.78 -10.77
N ILE A 278 -5.20 -8.45 -10.28
CA ILE A 278 -5.16 -9.17 -8.99
C ILE A 278 -4.15 -10.32 -9.05
N ALA A 279 -4.20 -11.13 -10.11
CA ALA A 279 -3.26 -12.25 -10.28
C ALA A 279 -1.81 -11.76 -10.42
N ILE A 280 -1.59 -10.65 -11.15
CA ILE A 280 -0.27 -10.03 -11.31
C ILE A 280 0.26 -9.59 -9.94
N ALA A 281 -0.53 -8.86 -9.17
CA ALA A 281 -0.12 -8.40 -7.84
C ALA A 281 0.16 -9.56 -6.88
N LYS A 282 -0.70 -10.61 -6.87
CA LYS A 282 -0.45 -11.83 -6.09
C LYS A 282 0.90 -12.46 -6.40
N ASN A 283 1.20 -12.62 -7.69
CA ASN A 283 2.45 -13.26 -8.12
C ASN A 283 3.67 -12.39 -7.81
N VAL A 284 3.57 -11.10 -8.09
CA VAL A 284 4.72 -10.19 -7.93
C VAL A 284 5.06 -9.95 -6.46
N PHE A 285 4.06 -9.70 -5.62
CA PHE A 285 4.27 -9.41 -4.19
C PHE A 285 4.29 -10.68 -3.30
N SER A 286 4.44 -11.85 -3.91
CA SER A 286 4.79 -13.09 -3.23
C SER A 286 6.23 -13.46 -3.56
N PRO A 287 7.03 -13.95 -2.61
CA PRO A 287 8.42 -14.27 -2.86
C PRO A 287 8.57 -15.46 -3.83
N ASP A 288 9.63 -15.46 -4.62
CA ASP A 288 9.96 -16.58 -5.48
C ASP A 288 10.24 -17.86 -4.67
N PRO A 289 9.73 -19.04 -5.05
CA PRO A 289 9.98 -20.29 -4.32
C PRO A 289 11.45 -20.65 -4.16
N GLY A 290 12.29 -20.33 -5.15
CA GLY A 290 13.74 -20.55 -5.09
C GLY A 290 14.39 -19.65 -4.06
N GLU A 291 13.98 -18.37 -4.00
CA GLU A 291 14.44 -17.41 -2.98
C GLU A 291 14.00 -17.85 -1.58
N VAL A 292 12.78 -18.37 -1.41
CA VAL A 292 12.30 -18.91 -0.12
C VAL A 292 13.15 -20.12 0.30
N ALA A 293 13.43 -21.04 -0.62
CA ALA A 293 14.25 -22.23 -0.34
C ALA A 293 15.69 -21.81 0.05
N PHE A 294 16.27 -20.84 -0.64
CA PHE A 294 17.60 -20.33 -0.33
C PHE A 294 17.62 -19.58 1.01
N ALA A 295 16.63 -18.72 1.27
CA ALA A 295 16.51 -18.03 2.56
C ALA A 295 16.47 -19.02 3.74
N ARG A 296 15.74 -20.14 3.61
CA ARG A 296 15.69 -21.20 4.65
C ARG A 296 17.02 -21.93 4.83
N LYS A 297 17.82 -22.12 3.76
CA LYS A 297 19.18 -22.65 3.91
C LYS A 297 20.05 -21.72 4.76
N ILE A 298 19.94 -20.38 4.53
CA ILE A 298 20.67 -19.38 5.33
C ILE A 298 20.24 -19.45 6.79
N LEU A 299 18.93 -19.43 7.06
CA LEU A 299 18.40 -19.46 8.42
C LEU A 299 18.77 -20.77 9.18
N ALA A 300 18.83 -21.90 8.47
CA ALA A 300 19.24 -23.17 9.06
C ALA A 300 20.74 -23.23 9.35
N ALA A 301 21.56 -22.63 8.48
CA ALA A 301 23.02 -22.61 8.63
C ALA A 301 23.51 -21.59 9.69
N MET A 302 22.71 -20.55 9.95
CA MET A 302 23.03 -19.45 10.88
C MET A 302 21.85 -19.22 11.84
N PRO A 303 21.60 -20.11 12.83
CA PRO A 303 20.41 -20.06 13.68
C PRO A 303 20.22 -18.75 14.45
N ASP A 304 21.32 -18.11 14.86
CA ASP A 304 21.32 -16.83 15.59
C ASP A 304 21.74 -15.64 14.72
N GLY A 305 22.06 -15.86 13.44
CA GLY A 305 22.51 -14.83 12.50
C GLY A 305 23.94 -14.35 12.71
N SER A 306 24.71 -14.97 13.63
CA SER A 306 26.09 -14.57 13.90
C SER A 306 27.10 -15.20 12.95
N GLY A 307 28.19 -14.47 12.67
CA GLY A 307 29.30 -14.96 11.86
C GLY A 307 29.08 -14.86 10.35
N ALA A 308 29.83 -15.65 9.61
CA ALA A 308 29.72 -15.77 8.16
C ALA A 308 29.89 -17.22 7.71
N VAL A 309 29.12 -17.63 6.69
CA VAL A 309 29.12 -18.99 6.14
C VAL A 309 29.04 -18.97 4.62
N MET A 310 29.68 -19.95 3.98
CA MET A 310 29.53 -20.15 2.53
C MET A 310 28.38 -21.09 2.21
N ILE A 311 27.40 -20.63 1.44
CA ILE A 311 26.27 -21.43 0.98
C ILE A 311 26.16 -21.30 -0.55
N ASP A 312 26.18 -22.43 -1.25
CA ASP A 312 26.10 -22.48 -2.73
C ASP A 312 27.11 -21.52 -3.42
N GLY A 313 28.35 -21.43 -2.86
CA GLY A 313 29.41 -20.59 -3.40
C GLY A 313 29.29 -19.09 -3.12
N LYS A 314 28.31 -18.67 -2.30
CA LYS A 314 28.09 -17.27 -1.90
C LYS A 314 28.29 -17.10 -0.39
N MET A 315 28.98 -16.03 0.02
CA MET A 315 29.11 -15.68 1.43
C MET A 315 27.77 -15.15 1.96
N GLN A 316 27.39 -15.66 3.12
CA GLN A 316 26.25 -15.20 3.89
C GLN A 316 26.72 -14.67 5.25
N ASP A 317 26.11 -13.61 5.71
CA ASP A 317 26.44 -12.91 6.96
C ASP A 317 25.15 -12.41 7.66
N ASP A 318 25.29 -11.60 8.70
CA ASP A 318 24.16 -11.00 9.43
C ASP A 318 23.20 -10.21 8.51
N ALA A 319 23.71 -9.49 7.51
CA ALA A 319 22.87 -8.72 6.60
C ALA A 319 22.00 -9.63 5.73
N THR A 320 22.60 -10.68 5.15
CA THR A 320 21.87 -11.65 4.32
C THR A 320 20.93 -12.53 5.17
N TRP A 321 21.27 -12.81 6.42
CA TRP A 321 20.39 -13.48 7.37
C TRP A 321 19.14 -12.66 7.68
N LYS A 322 19.27 -11.34 7.90
CA LYS A 322 18.12 -10.42 8.09
C LYS A 322 17.21 -10.40 6.86
N GLN A 323 17.79 -10.37 5.64
CA GLN A 323 17.03 -10.48 4.39
C GLN A 323 16.30 -11.83 4.28
N ALA A 324 16.97 -12.92 4.61
CA ALA A 324 16.37 -14.26 4.62
C ALA A 324 15.18 -14.35 5.57
N ARG A 325 15.24 -13.71 6.74
CA ARG A 325 14.11 -13.61 7.67
C ARG A 325 12.91 -12.88 7.07
N VAL A 326 13.14 -11.78 6.36
CA VAL A 326 12.07 -11.04 5.68
C VAL A 326 11.36 -11.93 4.66
N ILE A 327 12.13 -12.63 3.82
CA ILE A 327 11.61 -13.53 2.78
C ILE A 327 10.81 -14.70 3.40
N ASP A 328 11.35 -15.40 4.42
CA ASP A 328 10.65 -16.52 5.06
C ASP A 328 9.40 -16.06 5.81
N THR A 329 9.44 -14.91 6.46
CA THR A 329 8.28 -14.31 7.13
C THR A 329 7.17 -14.01 6.12
N LEU A 330 7.50 -13.38 4.99
CA LEU A 330 6.53 -13.11 3.93
C LEU A 330 5.98 -14.41 3.34
N ALA A 331 6.82 -15.41 3.09
CA ALA A 331 6.39 -16.70 2.58
C ALA A 331 5.37 -17.39 3.51
N ARG A 332 5.57 -17.33 4.84
CA ARG A 332 4.62 -17.85 5.82
C ARG A 332 3.29 -17.09 5.84
N GLN A 333 3.32 -15.76 5.71
CA GLN A 333 2.11 -14.95 5.61
C GLN A 333 1.33 -15.28 4.33
N VAL A 334 2.03 -15.43 3.21
CA VAL A 334 1.42 -15.81 1.92
C VAL A 334 0.81 -17.21 2.02
N ALA A 335 1.54 -18.18 2.57
CA ALA A 335 1.06 -19.54 2.74
C ALA A 335 -0.20 -19.65 3.62
N ALA A 336 -0.27 -18.84 4.68
CA ALA A 336 -1.42 -18.80 5.57
C ALA A 336 -2.69 -18.24 4.88
N ARG A 337 -2.52 -17.35 3.89
CA ARG A 337 -3.63 -16.76 3.13
C ARG A 337 -3.96 -17.50 1.85
N ASP A 338 -2.95 -18.08 1.20
CA ASP A 338 -3.03 -18.69 -0.12
C ASP A 338 -2.34 -20.07 -0.11
N PRO A 339 -3.13 -21.16 0.07
CA PRO A 339 -2.59 -22.53 0.20
C PRO A 339 -1.81 -23.01 -1.04
N ASP A 340 -2.09 -22.45 -2.23
CA ASP A 340 -1.37 -22.83 -3.45
C ASP A 340 0.08 -22.37 -3.37
N PHE A 341 0.32 -21.14 -2.92
CA PHE A 341 1.68 -20.69 -2.62
C PHE A 341 2.32 -21.45 -1.46
N GLY A 342 1.52 -21.82 -0.44
CA GLY A 342 2.00 -22.65 0.66
C GLY A 342 2.61 -23.96 0.17
N ARG A 343 1.96 -24.63 -0.78
CA ARG A 343 2.49 -25.85 -1.42
C ARG A 343 3.79 -25.60 -2.18
N LEU A 344 3.89 -24.46 -2.91
CA LEU A 344 5.10 -24.08 -3.62
C LEU A 344 6.28 -23.82 -2.69
N TYR A 345 6.01 -23.32 -1.48
CA TYR A 345 7.04 -23.06 -0.47
C TYR A 345 7.36 -24.26 0.43
N GLY A 346 6.65 -25.38 0.28
CA GLY A 346 6.77 -26.52 1.18
C GLY A 346 6.31 -26.19 2.62
N LEU A 347 5.22 -25.42 2.75
CA LEU A 347 4.58 -24.99 3.98
C LEU A 347 3.18 -25.57 4.13
#